data_584ded24a4b7169c8e9f8c006d109468
#
_entry.id   584ded24a4b7169c8e9f8c006d109468
#
_cell.length_a   1.000
_cell.length_b   1.000
_cell.length_c   1.000
_cell.angle_alpha   90.00
_cell.angle_beta   90.00
_cell.angle_gamma   90.00
#
_symmetry.space_group_name_H-M   'P 1'
#
loop_
_entity.id
_entity.type
_entity.pdbx_description
1 polymer ?
#
loop_
_entity_poly.entity_id
_entity_poly.type
_entity_poly.pdbx_seq_one_letter_code
_entity_poly.pdbx_strand_id
1 'polypeptide(L)'
;MRSAIILAFTILFTLPQTSGAAGTYSFPRPADMEHQIRFWRSIFTQYSQDQIVVHDTADLDRVYTVLDFRSYAAAGMTEPEIEPYKKAAAETEEARLKDLFMRLQAGTPRSSLAPADQRIYDMFRNDPDPYKFQRAADDRRLRWQHGIRERFGSGYRLARRYFPEMERIFIEQGLPPELTRLPLIESCFNVDAYSKVGATGIWQFMPGTGRLYMTVNSDVDERRDPIASTRAAARFLTASYGRLGSWPLAITAYNHGPAGVARGVEQTGRTDISSLIRYYDGPGWGFSSRNFYAEFLAALEIDKNADTYFGRWPKETLPPTRTVMLDRPVDIFSAAQIARIDRMGLADLNPALMEPVVSGRTPIPAGYGLRVPADGADGFASRLAQVAPAAR
;
A
#
# COMPACT_ATOMS: atom_id res chain seq x y z
N MET A 1 -13.49 -31.66 60.73
CA MET A 1 -13.53 -30.31 60.14
C MET A 1 -12.11 -29.92 59.78
N ARG A 2 -11.75 -30.00 58.51
CA ARG A 2 -10.43 -29.57 58.01
C ARG A 2 -10.63 -28.43 57.05
N SER A 3 -10.25 -27.21 57.44
CA SER A 3 -10.34 -26.00 56.62
C SER A 3 -9.19 -26.01 55.58
N ALA A 4 -9.56 -25.99 54.33
CA ALA A 4 -8.61 -25.80 53.23
C ALA A 4 -8.43 -24.29 52.99
N ILE A 5 -7.20 -23.79 53.16
CA ILE A 5 -6.79 -22.42 52.79
C ILE A 5 -6.42 -22.43 51.32
N ILE A 6 -7.24 -21.74 50.51
CA ILE A 6 -6.92 -21.47 49.11
C ILE A 6 -6.01 -20.25 49.03
N LEU A 7 -4.75 -20.45 48.70
CA LEU A 7 -3.80 -19.36 48.38
C LEU A 7 -4.07 -18.94 46.92
N ALA A 8 -4.61 -17.75 46.71
CA ALA A 8 -4.68 -17.12 45.40
C ALA A 8 -3.32 -16.51 45.05
N PHE A 9 -2.62 -17.11 44.12
CA PHE A 9 -1.42 -16.50 43.51
C PHE A 9 -1.88 -15.48 42.48
N THR A 10 -1.75 -14.19 42.82
CA THR A 10 -1.88 -13.08 41.86
C THR A 10 -0.55 -12.96 41.12
N ILE A 11 -0.48 -13.47 39.89
CA ILE A 11 0.66 -13.25 39.02
C ILE A 11 0.55 -11.81 38.46
N LEU A 12 1.32 -10.89 39.02
CA LEU A 12 1.54 -9.58 38.43
C LEU A 12 2.41 -9.76 37.19
N PHE A 13 1.83 -9.66 36.00
CA PHE A 13 2.58 -9.47 34.77
C PHE A 13 3.11 -8.03 34.74
N THR A 14 4.33 -7.84 35.20
CA THR A 14 5.08 -6.62 34.90
C THR A 14 5.52 -6.66 33.45
N LEU A 15 4.83 -5.93 32.58
CA LEU A 15 5.33 -5.61 31.26
C LEU A 15 6.62 -4.80 31.43
N PRO A 16 7.73 -5.16 30.77
CA PRO A 16 8.90 -4.32 30.78
C PRO A 16 8.58 -3.01 30.07
N GLN A 17 8.56 -1.90 30.81
CA GLN A 17 8.65 -0.56 30.24
C GLN A 17 10.05 -0.40 29.68
N THR A 18 10.24 -0.75 28.42
CA THR A 18 11.40 -0.30 27.68
C THR A 18 11.12 1.12 27.22
N SER A 19 11.60 2.10 27.97
CA SER A 19 11.92 3.43 27.46
C SER A 19 13.06 3.24 26.45
N GLY A 20 12.74 2.74 25.25
CA GLY A 20 13.69 2.61 24.15
C GLY A 20 13.94 3.99 23.59
N ALA A 21 15.18 4.48 23.68
CA ALA A 21 15.71 5.44 22.74
C ALA A 21 15.29 5.01 21.33
N ALA A 22 14.89 5.96 20.48
CA ALA A 22 14.54 5.70 19.09
C ALA A 22 15.72 4.96 18.44
N GLY A 23 15.65 3.62 18.42
CA GLY A 23 16.62 2.80 17.73
C GLY A 23 16.51 3.14 16.26
N THR A 24 17.62 3.37 15.61
CA THR A 24 17.68 3.51 14.14
C THR A 24 17.22 2.17 13.54
N TYR A 25 15.92 2.10 13.20
CA TYR A 25 15.39 0.96 12.49
C TYR A 25 16.05 0.90 11.12
N SER A 26 16.70 -0.19 10.82
CA SER A 26 17.31 -0.40 9.52
C SER A 26 16.39 -1.27 8.67
N PHE A 27 16.01 -0.75 7.51
CA PHE A 27 15.42 -1.55 6.45
C PHE A 27 16.57 -2.02 5.56
N PRO A 28 17.05 -3.26 5.71
CA PRO A 28 18.18 -3.75 4.95
C PRO A 28 17.87 -3.69 3.45
N ARG A 29 18.88 -3.28 2.67
CA ARG A 29 18.82 -3.22 1.20
C ARG A 29 19.74 -4.31 0.64
N PRO A 30 19.23 -5.53 0.42
CA PRO A 30 20.03 -6.63 -0.09
C PRO A 30 20.53 -6.32 -1.52
N ALA A 31 21.79 -6.60 -1.80
CA ALA A 31 22.39 -6.30 -3.10
C ALA A 31 21.70 -7.06 -4.25
N ASP A 32 21.22 -8.26 -4.00
CA ASP A 32 20.49 -9.08 -4.97
C ASP A 32 19.05 -8.62 -5.24
N MET A 33 18.53 -7.66 -4.46
CA MET A 33 17.23 -6.99 -4.71
C MET A 33 17.37 -5.65 -5.45
N GLU A 34 18.59 -5.22 -5.77
CA GLU A 34 18.84 -3.89 -6.33
C GLU A 34 18.17 -3.69 -7.70
N HIS A 35 18.13 -4.74 -8.54
CA HIS A 35 17.43 -4.72 -9.82
C HIS A 35 15.92 -4.50 -9.68
N GLN A 36 15.30 -5.12 -8.68
CA GLN A 36 13.87 -4.93 -8.36
C GLN A 36 13.61 -3.49 -7.89
N ILE A 37 14.45 -2.96 -6.99
CA ILE A 37 14.30 -1.60 -6.47
C ILE A 37 14.42 -0.56 -7.59
N ARG A 38 15.41 -0.72 -8.51
CA ARG A 38 15.56 0.16 -9.67
C ARG A 38 14.37 0.12 -10.59
N PHE A 39 13.85 -1.08 -10.89
CA PHE A 39 12.67 -1.24 -11.73
C PHE A 39 11.46 -0.52 -11.14
N TRP A 40 11.13 -0.77 -9.87
CA TRP A 40 9.98 -0.15 -9.23
C TRP A 40 10.13 1.36 -9.08
N ARG A 41 11.33 1.84 -8.78
CA ARG A 41 11.60 3.28 -8.82
C ARG A 41 11.28 3.87 -10.19
N SER A 42 11.66 3.19 -11.28
CA SER A 42 11.36 3.67 -12.64
C SER A 42 9.85 3.62 -12.95
N ILE A 43 9.14 2.59 -12.51
CA ILE A 43 7.67 2.51 -12.61
C ILE A 43 6.99 3.69 -11.89
N PHE A 44 7.50 4.07 -10.72
CA PHE A 44 6.93 5.14 -9.90
C PHE A 44 7.33 6.55 -10.36
N THR A 45 8.45 6.72 -11.08
CA THR A 45 8.99 8.05 -11.35
C THR A 45 9.28 8.38 -12.83
N GLN A 46 9.36 7.38 -13.71
CA GLN A 46 9.77 7.59 -15.10
C GLN A 46 8.67 7.21 -16.09
N TYR A 47 8.05 6.04 -15.92
CA TYR A 47 7.06 5.55 -16.86
C TYR A 47 5.68 6.15 -16.58
N SER A 48 5.15 6.84 -17.61
CA SER A 48 3.80 7.43 -17.58
C SER A 48 2.72 6.34 -17.48
N GLN A 49 1.56 6.70 -16.94
CA GLN A 49 0.37 5.83 -16.95
C GLN A 49 -0.06 5.41 -18.37
N ASP A 50 0.36 6.18 -19.41
CA ASP A 50 0.11 5.86 -20.82
C ASP A 50 1.24 5.05 -21.44
N GLN A 51 2.09 4.43 -20.65
CA GLN A 51 3.14 3.53 -21.08
C GLN A 51 3.00 2.17 -20.42
N ILE A 52 3.30 1.12 -21.18
CA ILE A 52 3.40 -0.25 -20.70
C ILE A 52 4.84 -0.72 -20.83
N VAL A 53 5.38 -1.24 -19.74
CA VAL A 53 6.73 -1.82 -19.67
C VAL A 53 6.60 -3.33 -19.76
N VAL A 54 7.12 -3.94 -20.82
CA VAL A 54 7.18 -5.40 -20.99
C VAL A 54 8.54 -5.88 -20.49
N HIS A 55 8.55 -6.80 -19.52
CA HIS A 55 9.75 -7.16 -18.78
C HIS A 55 9.77 -8.64 -18.37
N ASP A 56 10.94 -9.10 -17.92
CA ASP A 56 11.13 -10.40 -17.29
C ASP A 56 10.76 -10.34 -15.80
N THR A 57 10.00 -11.32 -15.32
CA THR A 57 9.62 -11.36 -13.89
C THR A 57 10.73 -11.83 -12.96
N ALA A 58 11.71 -12.55 -13.45
CA ALA A 58 12.82 -13.08 -12.64
C ALA A 58 14.06 -12.18 -12.67
N ASP A 59 14.19 -11.33 -13.69
CA ASP A 59 15.27 -10.35 -13.80
C ASP A 59 14.69 -9.02 -14.30
N LEU A 60 14.34 -8.14 -13.36
CA LEU A 60 13.67 -6.87 -13.65
C LEU A 60 14.58 -5.82 -14.33
N ASP A 61 15.89 -6.08 -14.46
CA ASP A 61 16.74 -5.26 -15.35
C ASP A 61 16.47 -5.56 -16.83
N ARG A 62 15.81 -6.69 -17.14
CA ARG A 62 15.43 -7.06 -18.51
C ARG A 62 14.08 -6.42 -18.90
N VAL A 63 14.11 -5.15 -19.19
CA VAL A 63 12.99 -4.44 -19.83
C VAL A 63 13.10 -4.63 -21.34
N TYR A 64 12.25 -5.48 -21.90
CA TYR A 64 12.28 -5.86 -23.31
C TYR A 64 11.81 -4.74 -24.22
N THR A 65 10.68 -4.12 -23.87
CA THR A 65 10.12 -2.99 -24.63
C THR A 65 9.26 -2.09 -23.76
N VAL A 66 9.05 -0.86 -24.24
CA VAL A 66 8.09 0.08 -23.65
C VAL A 66 7.12 0.48 -24.76
N LEU A 67 5.86 0.11 -24.59
CA LEU A 67 4.78 0.51 -25.47
C LEU A 67 4.26 1.88 -25.03
N ASP A 68 4.13 2.82 -25.97
CA ASP A 68 3.84 4.23 -25.67
C ASP A 68 2.53 4.67 -26.30
N PHE A 69 1.58 5.06 -25.46
CA PHE A 69 0.24 5.51 -25.85
C PHE A 69 -0.04 6.97 -25.55
N ARG A 70 1.01 7.77 -25.21
CA ARG A 70 0.86 9.19 -24.90
C ARG A 70 0.27 9.99 -26.08
N SER A 71 0.45 9.54 -27.31
CA SER A 71 -0.18 10.17 -28.49
C SER A 71 -1.70 10.01 -28.48
N TYR A 72 -2.23 8.91 -27.96
CA TYR A 72 -3.68 8.68 -27.81
C TYR A 72 -4.26 9.62 -26.76
N ALA A 73 -3.59 9.74 -25.60
CA ALA A 73 -3.97 10.68 -24.55
C ALA A 73 -3.89 12.15 -25.05
N ALA A 74 -2.84 12.50 -25.82
CA ALA A 74 -2.70 13.81 -26.43
C ALA A 74 -3.79 14.10 -27.49
N ALA A 75 -4.37 13.07 -28.11
CA ALA A 75 -5.53 13.18 -29.00
C ALA A 75 -6.87 13.31 -28.26
N GLY A 76 -6.85 13.34 -26.91
CA GLY A 76 -8.02 13.54 -26.05
C GLY A 76 -8.73 12.26 -25.62
N MET A 77 -8.16 11.07 -25.89
CA MET A 77 -8.73 9.82 -25.40
C MET A 77 -8.52 9.70 -23.88
N THR A 78 -9.54 9.24 -23.18
CA THR A 78 -9.50 8.96 -21.75
C THR A 78 -8.79 7.64 -21.44
N GLU A 79 -8.32 7.44 -20.20
CA GLU A 79 -7.67 6.19 -19.80
C GLU A 79 -8.52 4.93 -20.09
N PRO A 80 -9.84 4.90 -19.79
CA PRO A 80 -10.69 3.75 -20.16
C PRO A 80 -10.79 3.47 -21.67
N GLU A 81 -10.70 4.52 -22.50
CA GLU A 81 -10.74 4.38 -23.96
C GLU A 81 -9.42 3.85 -24.52
N ILE A 82 -8.28 4.19 -23.88
CA ILE A 82 -6.94 3.74 -24.30
C ILE A 82 -6.68 2.29 -23.83
N GLU A 83 -7.25 1.87 -22.71
CA GLU A 83 -6.95 0.58 -22.08
C GLU A 83 -7.09 -0.65 -22.99
N PRO A 84 -8.13 -0.78 -23.87
CA PRO A 84 -8.21 -1.88 -24.83
C PRO A 84 -7.03 -1.92 -25.81
N TYR A 85 -6.53 -0.75 -26.25
CA TYR A 85 -5.37 -0.66 -27.15
C TYR A 85 -4.08 -1.06 -26.43
N LYS A 86 -3.92 -0.62 -25.20
CA LYS A 86 -2.78 -1.01 -24.33
C LYS A 86 -2.72 -2.52 -24.18
N LYS A 87 -3.86 -3.14 -23.85
CA LYS A 87 -3.97 -4.59 -23.67
C LYS A 87 -3.64 -5.35 -24.95
N ALA A 88 -4.28 -4.99 -26.06
CA ALA A 88 -4.05 -5.66 -27.35
C ALA A 88 -2.59 -5.56 -27.82
N ALA A 89 -1.97 -4.39 -27.66
CA ALA A 89 -0.58 -4.19 -28.01
C ALA A 89 0.38 -4.98 -27.08
N ALA A 90 0.09 -5.06 -25.78
CA ALA A 90 0.86 -5.85 -24.84
C ALA A 90 0.80 -7.35 -25.16
N GLU A 91 -0.39 -7.88 -25.45
CA GLU A 91 -0.57 -9.28 -25.86
C GLU A 91 0.14 -9.59 -27.19
N THR A 92 0.08 -8.66 -28.16
CA THR A 92 0.79 -8.80 -29.43
C THR A 92 2.30 -8.82 -29.23
N GLU A 93 2.83 -7.92 -28.41
CA GLU A 93 4.26 -7.85 -28.11
C GLU A 93 4.75 -9.07 -27.31
N GLU A 94 3.93 -9.58 -26.41
CA GLU A 94 4.22 -10.80 -25.67
C GLU A 94 4.35 -12.00 -26.63
N ALA A 95 3.43 -12.16 -27.57
CA ALA A 95 3.49 -13.22 -28.59
C ALA A 95 4.73 -13.07 -29.47
N ARG A 96 5.06 -11.84 -29.90
CA ARG A 96 6.27 -11.54 -30.68
C ARG A 96 7.55 -11.91 -29.94
N LEU A 97 7.63 -11.58 -28.67
CA LEU A 97 8.79 -11.89 -27.81
C LEU A 97 8.96 -13.41 -27.61
N LYS A 98 7.87 -14.14 -27.38
CA LYS A 98 7.90 -15.59 -27.29
C LYS A 98 8.47 -16.23 -28.57
N ASP A 99 7.98 -15.80 -29.74
CA ASP A 99 8.52 -16.27 -31.04
C ASP A 99 10.01 -15.92 -31.16
N LEU A 100 10.40 -14.69 -30.85
CA LEU A 100 11.82 -14.29 -30.85
C LEU A 100 12.66 -15.20 -29.97
N PHE A 101 12.26 -15.45 -28.71
CA PHE A 101 13.03 -16.27 -27.79
C PHE A 101 13.12 -17.72 -28.25
N MET A 102 12.06 -18.28 -28.85
CA MET A 102 12.12 -19.65 -29.41
C MET A 102 13.07 -19.72 -30.60
N ARG A 103 13.09 -18.73 -31.48
CA ARG A 103 14.06 -18.63 -32.60
C ARG A 103 15.50 -18.52 -32.09
N LEU A 104 15.71 -17.71 -31.04
CA LEU A 104 17.04 -17.58 -30.39
C LEU A 104 17.49 -18.88 -29.75
N GLN A 105 16.58 -19.61 -29.09
CA GLN A 105 16.87 -20.93 -28.53
C GLN A 105 17.23 -21.96 -29.60
N ALA A 106 16.63 -21.84 -30.79
CA ALA A 106 16.93 -22.69 -31.95
C ALA A 106 18.24 -22.30 -32.68
N GLY A 107 18.96 -21.28 -32.20
CA GLY A 107 20.28 -20.89 -32.71
C GLY A 107 20.28 -19.78 -33.76
N THR A 108 19.21 -18.99 -33.88
CA THR A 108 19.19 -17.80 -34.75
C THR A 108 20.35 -16.86 -34.40
N PRO A 109 21.27 -16.56 -35.35
CA PRO A 109 22.44 -15.75 -35.04
C PRO A 109 22.05 -14.28 -34.82
N ARG A 110 22.74 -13.62 -33.86
CA ARG A 110 22.51 -12.20 -33.54
C ARG A 110 22.57 -11.29 -34.77
N SER A 111 23.49 -11.56 -35.70
CA SER A 111 23.67 -10.75 -36.92
C SER A 111 22.50 -10.73 -37.88
N SER A 112 21.59 -11.69 -37.79
CA SER A 112 20.37 -11.77 -38.61
C SER A 112 19.16 -11.07 -37.98
N LEU A 113 19.32 -10.56 -36.76
CA LEU A 113 18.21 -9.92 -36.02
C LEU A 113 18.09 -8.43 -36.38
N ALA A 114 16.88 -7.91 -36.28
CA ALA A 114 16.65 -6.46 -36.28
C ALA A 114 17.34 -5.77 -35.09
N PRO A 115 17.69 -4.48 -35.13
CA PRO A 115 18.41 -3.79 -34.06
C PRO A 115 17.74 -3.88 -32.69
N ALA A 116 16.41 -3.80 -32.63
CA ALA A 116 15.65 -3.96 -31.38
C ALA A 116 15.81 -5.36 -30.79
N ASP A 117 15.78 -6.41 -31.60
CA ASP A 117 15.92 -7.79 -31.16
C ASP A 117 17.39 -8.13 -30.80
N GLN A 118 18.37 -7.47 -31.45
CA GLN A 118 19.79 -7.56 -31.02
C GLN A 118 19.98 -7.01 -29.61
N ARG A 119 19.32 -5.90 -29.27
CA ARG A 119 19.32 -5.34 -27.91
C ARG A 119 18.78 -6.36 -26.90
N ILE A 120 17.66 -7.03 -27.23
CA ILE A 120 17.08 -8.07 -26.37
C ILE A 120 18.03 -9.27 -26.23
N TYR A 121 18.62 -9.74 -27.33
CA TYR A 121 19.64 -10.80 -27.31
C TYR A 121 20.81 -10.46 -26.37
N ASP A 122 21.30 -9.20 -26.43
CA ASP A 122 22.43 -8.74 -25.62
C ASP A 122 22.13 -8.67 -24.11
N MET A 123 20.86 -8.58 -23.71
CA MET A 123 20.47 -8.66 -22.28
C MET A 123 20.79 -10.04 -21.66
N PHE A 124 20.94 -11.06 -22.48
CA PHE A 124 21.26 -12.43 -22.03
C PHE A 124 22.73 -12.79 -22.20
N ARG A 125 23.61 -11.82 -22.52
CA ARG A 125 25.02 -12.09 -22.80
C ARG A 125 25.74 -12.79 -21.64
N ASN A 126 25.47 -12.36 -20.42
CA ASN A 126 26.09 -12.87 -19.20
C ASN A 126 25.29 -13.96 -18.50
N ASP A 127 24.21 -14.44 -19.11
CA ASP A 127 23.39 -15.52 -18.56
C ASP A 127 23.98 -16.85 -19.01
N PRO A 128 24.55 -17.67 -18.08
CA PRO A 128 25.22 -18.92 -18.43
C PRO A 128 24.24 -20.07 -18.74
N ASP A 129 22.95 -19.88 -18.52
CA ASP A 129 21.95 -20.92 -18.71
C ASP A 129 21.78 -21.26 -20.20
N PRO A 130 22.02 -22.50 -20.64
CA PRO A 130 21.85 -22.91 -22.04
C PRO A 130 20.38 -22.82 -22.50
N TYR A 131 19.42 -22.84 -21.59
CA TYR A 131 17.97 -22.72 -21.84
C TYR A 131 17.39 -21.34 -21.54
N LYS A 132 18.25 -20.32 -21.42
CA LYS A 132 17.86 -18.95 -21.03
C LYS A 132 16.74 -18.34 -21.88
N PHE A 133 16.77 -18.54 -23.20
CA PHE A 133 15.73 -18.02 -24.10
C PHE A 133 14.44 -18.84 -23.98
N GLN A 134 14.55 -20.18 -23.87
CA GLN A 134 13.37 -21.02 -23.63
C GLN A 134 12.66 -20.62 -22.33
N ARG A 135 13.42 -20.36 -21.27
CA ARG A 135 12.86 -19.90 -19.99
C ARG A 135 12.27 -18.51 -20.09
N ALA A 136 12.88 -17.60 -20.87
CA ALA A 136 12.35 -16.26 -21.09
C ALA A 136 11.00 -16.27 -21.86
N ALA A 137 10.75 -17.32 -22.68
CA ALA A 137 9.50 -17.53 -23.39
C ALA A 137 8.34 -18.07 -22.51
N ASP A 138 8.64 -18.51 -21.27
CA ASP A 138 7.60 -19.03 -20.34
C ASP A 138 6.61 -17.91 -19.96
N ASP A 139 5.31 -18.22 -19.97
CA ASP A 139 4.23 -17.29 -19.63
C ASP A 139 4.37 -16.63 -18.26
N ARG A 140 5.02 -17.32 -17.32
CA ARG A 140 5.30 -16.79 -15.98
C ARG A 140 6.47 -15.81 -15.95
N ARG A 141 7.29 -15.76 -17.01
CA ARG A 141 8.46 -14.89 -17.13
C ARG A 141 8.15 -13.59 -17.85
N LEU A 142 7.34 -13.64 -18.90
CA LEU A 142 6.89 -12.45 -19.61
C LEU A 142 5.77 -11.79 -18.84
N ARG A 143 5.92 -10.53 -18.55
CA ARG A 143 4.92 -9.70 -17.87
C ARG A 143 4.94 -8.30 -18.45
N TRP A 144 3.81 -7.64 -18.43
CA TRP A 144 3.71 -6.21 -18.69
C TRP A 144 3.18 -5.47 -17.46
N GLN A 145 3.71 -4.26 -17.23
CA GLN A 145 3.42 -3.41 -16.09
C GLN A 145 3.10 -2.01 -16.59
N HIS A 146 2.00 -1.42 -16.13
CA HIS A 146 1.72 -0.01 -16.38
C HIS A 146 2.72 0.88 -15.64
N GLY A 147 3.19 1.96 -16.29
CA GLY A 147 3.76 3.07 -15.58
C GLY A 147 2.70 3.75 -14.71
N ILE A 148 3.11 4.36 -13.60
CA ILE A 148 2.18 5.04 -12.69
C ILE A 148 2.75 6.36 -12.17
N ARG A 149 3.70 6.96 -12.89
CA ARG A 149 4.40 8.18 -12.46
C ARG A 149 3.45 9.28 -12.01
N GLU A 150 2.41 9.56 -12.79
CA GLU A 150 1.46 10.64 -12.52
C GLU A 150 0.64 10.34 -11.27
N ARG A 151 0.14 9.11 -11.15
CA ARG A 151 -0.64 8.65 -9.97
C ARG A 151 0.23 8.65 -8.71
N PHE A 152 1.45 8.11 -8.81
CA PHE A 152 2.36 8.07 -7.67
C PHE A 152 2.76 9.49 -7.22
N GLY A 153 3.09 10.39 -8.16
CA GLY A 153 3.44 11.79 -7.86
C GLY A 153 2.28 12.55 -7.21
N SER A 154 1.07 12.43 -7.75
CA SER A 154 -0.13 13.06 -7.18
C SER A 154 -0.45 12.53 -5.79
N GLY A 155 -0.39 11.20 -5.62
CA GLY A 155 -0.59 10.56 -4.33
C GLY A 155 0.48 10.92 -3.32
N TYR A 156 1.74 10.98 -3.72
CA TYR A 156 2.83 11.44 -2.86
C TYR A 156 2.63 12.89 -2.39
N ARG A 157 2.20 13.79 -3.29
CA ARG A 157 1.86 15.17 -2.91
C ARG A 157 0.77 15.21 -1.84
N LEU A 158 -0.30 14.41 -2.01
CA LEU A 158 -1.37 14.32 -1.00
C LEU A 158 -0.85 13.72 0.31
N ALA A 159 -0.06 12.65 0.24
CA ALA A 159 0.48 11.94 1.39
C ALA A 159 1.31 12.85 2.32
N ARG A 160 2.08 13.80 1.77
CA ARG A 160 2.87 14.77 2.55
C ARG A 160 2.06 15.55 3.59
N ARG A 161 0.76 15.75 3.35
CA ARG A 161 -0.15 16.41 4.30
C ARG A 161 -0.47 15.55 5.51
N TYR A 162 -0.44 14.22 5.32
CA TYR A 162 -0.80 13.21 6.33
C TYR A 162 0.42 12.65 7.07
N PHE A 163 1.59 12.60 6.43
CA PHE A 163 2.79 12.00 7.00
C PHE A 163 3.12 12.48 8.41
N PRO A 164 3.08 13.78 8.75
CA PRO A 164 3.40 14.20 10.12
C PRO A 164 2.54 13.53 11.18
N GLU A 165 1.25 13.38 10.94
CA GLU A 165 0.33 12.74 11.88
C GLU A 165 0.47 11.22 11.87
N MET A 166 0.67 10.62 10.69
CA MET A 166 0.88 9.18 10.55
C MET A 166 2.18 8.74 11.24
N GLU A 167 3.25 9.49 11.04
CA GLU A 167 4.56 9.27 11.69
C GLU A 167 4.45 9.38 13.22
N ARG A 168 3.74 10.39 13.71
CA ARG A 168 3.49 10.55 15.14
C ARG A 168 2.79 9.31 15.72
N ILE A 169 1.76 8.79 15.05
CA ILE A 169 1.04 7.57 15.46
C ILE A 169 1.99 6.37 15.53
N PHE A 170 2.87 6.20 14.54
CA PHE A 170 3.82 5.10 14.50
C PHE A 170 4.87 5.22 15.59
N ILE A 171 5.46 6.41 15.77
CA ILE A 171 6.44 6.69 16.83
C ILE A 171 5.85 6.43 18.22
N GLU A 172 4.61 6.87 18.48
CA GLU A 172 3.91 6.64 19.75
C GLU A 172 3.70 5.15 20.05
N GLN A 173 3.63 4.31 19.02
CA GLN A 173 3.52 2.84 19.14
C GLN A 173 4.89 2.14 19.08
N GLY A 174 6.00 2.88 19.07
CA GLY A 174 7.35 2.33 19.01
C GLY A 174 7.72 1.72 17.66
N LEU A 175 7.08 2.18 16.58
CA LEU A 175 7.29 1.69 15.21
C LEU A 175 8.14 2.65 14.39
N PRO A 176 8.89 2.14 13.38
CA PRO A 176 9.58 2.96 12.40
C PRO A 176 8.60 3.89 11.66
N PRO A 177 8.83 5.20 11.66
CA PRO A 177 7.96 6.14 10.94
C PRO A 177 7.99 5.93 9.42
N GLU A 178 9.05 5.37 8.86
CA GLU A 178 9.19 5.05 7.44
C GLU A 178 8.11 4.08 6.93
N LEU A 179 7.56 3.24 7.78
CA LEU A 179 6.47 2.32 7.43
C LEU A 179 5.20 3.06 6.96
N THR A 180 5.06 4.34 7.30
CA THR A 180 3.97 5.19 6.81
C THR A 180 4.02 5.45 5.30
N ARG A 181 5.05 4.99 4.60
CA ARG A 181 5.18 5.04 3.14
C ARG A 181 4.51 3.85 2.44
N LEU A 182 4.10 2.82 3.16
CA LEU A 182 3.36 1.67 2.58
C LEU A 182 2.10 2.07 1.77
N PRO A 183 1.29 3.06 2.16
CA PRO A 183 0.17 3.52 1.35
C PRO A 183 0.53 4.01 -0.05
N LEU A 184 1.78 4.43 -0.27
CA LEU A 184 2.24 4.84 -1.60
C LEU A 184 2.27 3.67 -2.58
N ILE A 185 2.61 2.47 -2.10
CA ILE A 185 2.67 1.25 -2.91
C ILE A 185 1.34 0.48 -2.92
N GLU A 186 0.51 0.64 -1.89
CA GLU A 186 -0.79 -0.01 -1.80
C GLU A 186 -1.86 0.64 -2.70
N SER A 187 -1.92 1.97 -2.73
CA SER A 187 -2.98 2.71 -3.41
C SER A 187 -2.51 3.96 -4.13
N CYS A 188 -1.21 4.23 -4.23
CA CYS A 188 -0.69 5.57 -4.55
C CYS A 188 -1.32 6.64 -3.64
N PHE A 189 -1.53 6.32 -2.36
CA PHE A 189 -2.19 7.18 -1.37
C PHE A 189 -3.58 7.67 -1.81
N ASN A 190 -4.32 6.89 -2.58
CA ASN A 190 -5.68 7.24 -3.00
C ASN A 190 -6.66 6.99 -1.84
N VAL A 191 -7.22 8.06 -1.29
CA VAL A 191 -8.17 8.00 -0.15
C VAL A 191 -9.49 7.32 -0.54
N ASP A 192 -9.87 7.37 -1.80
CA ASP A 192 -11.09 6.78 -2.35
C ASP A 192 -10.86 5.39 -2.95
N ALA A 193 -9.65 4.82 -2.77
CA ALA A 193 -9.32 3.54 -3.37
C ALA A 193 -10.28 2.43 -2.88
N TYR A 194 -10.86 1.73 -3.85
CA TYR A 194 -11.71 0.56 -3.64
C TYR A 194 -11.37 -0.51 -4.68
N SER A 195 -10.87 -1.65 -4.24
CA SER A 195 -10.48 -2.73 -5.14
C SER A 195 -11.67 -3.63 -5.49
N LYS A 196 -11.57 -4.35 -6.61
CA LYS A 196 -12.59 -5.33 -7.04
C LYS A 196 -12.86 -6.44 -6.00
N VAL A 197 -11.91 -6.67 -5.09
CA VAL A 197 -12.01 -7.66 -4.00
C VAL A 197 -12.35 -7.04 -2.65
N GLY A 198 -12.66 -5.73 -2.61
CA GLY A 198 -13.15 -5.02 -1.45
C GLY A 198 -12.08 -4.44 -0.52
N ALA A 199 -10.80 -4.42 -0.93
CA ALA A 199 -9.78 -3.65 -0.21
C ALA A 199 -10.07 -2.16 -0.35
N THR A 200 -9.87 -1.37 0.74
CA THR A 200 -10.38 0.01 0.80
C THR A 200 -9.40 0.96 1.46
N GLY A 201 -9.39 2.22 0.97
CA GLY A 201 -8.63 3.34 1.51
C GLY A 201 -7.14 3.26 1.24
N ILE A 202 -6.38 4.19 1.80
CA ILE A 202 -4.94 4.30 1.53
C ILE A 202 -4.14 3.06 1.90
N TRP A 203 -4.56 2.32 2.93
CA TRP A 203 -3.90 1.13 3.46
C TRP A 203 -4.42 -0.18 2.85
N GLN A 204 -5.41 -0.16 1.98
CA GLN A 204 -5.99 -1.32 1.29
C GLN A 204 -6.36 -2.50 2.22
N PHE A 205 -6.92 -2.20 3.39
CA PHE A 205 -7.40 -3.27 4.26
C PHE A 205 -8.57 -4.03 3.64
N MET A 206 -8.46 -5.35 3.61
CA MET A 206 -9.60 -6.24 3.32
C MET A 206 -10.65 -6.15 4.44
N PRO A 207 -11.96 -6.31 4.14
CA PRO A 207 -13.02 -6.21 5.16
C PRO A 207 -12.78 -7.13 6.36
N GLY A 208 -12.38 -8.37 6.12
CA GLY A 208 -12.11 -9.35 7.18
C GLY A 208 -10.95 -8.93 8.10
N THR A 209 -9.84 -8.49 7.51
CA THR A 209 -8.69 -7.99 8.28
C THR A 209 -9.03 -6.67 8.98
N GLY A 210 -9.74 -5.77 8.30
CA GLY A 210 -10.15 -4.48 8.86
C GLY A 210 -10.93 -4.62 10.16
N ARG A 211 -11.92 -5.53 10.19
CA ARG A 211 -12.74 -5.78 11.40
C ARG A 211 -11.96 -6.25 12.63
N LEU A 212 -10.75 -6.75 12.46
CA LEU A 212 -9.89 -7.15 13.60
C LEU A 212 -9.25 -5.93 14.27
N TYR A 213 -9.19 -4.79 13.59
CA TYR A 213 -8.42 -3.64 14.03
C TYR A 213 -9.20 -2.33 14.08
N MET A 214 -10.38 -2.26 13.42
CA MET A 214 -11.17 -1.03 13.30
C MET A 214 -12.64 -1.34 13.01
N THR A 215 -13.50 -0.32 13.09
CA THR A 215 -14.92 -0.44 12.77
C THR A 215 -15.13 -0.54 11.26
N VAL A 216 -15.81 -1.60 10.82
CA VAL A 216 -16.19 -1.82 9.41
C VAL A 216 -17.60 -2.39 9.37
N ASN A 217 -18.58 -1.53 9.12
CA ASN A 217 -20.00 -1.88 8.99
C ASN A 217 -20.69 -0.97 7.95
N SER A 218 -22.04 -0.99 7.90
CA SER A 218 -22.84 -0.21 6.95
C SER A 218 -22.83 1.30 7.20
N ASP A 219 -22.61 1.73 8.44
CA ASP A 219 -22.68 3.13 8.87
C ASP A 219 -21.29 3.77 9.00
N VAL A 220 -20.30 2.96 9.39
CA VAL A 220 -18.90 3.39 9.60
C VAL A 220 -17.94 2.39 8.98
N ASP A 221 -17.08 2.87 8.08
CA ASP A 221 -15.97 2.11 7.53
C ASP A 221 -14.66 2.89 7.73
N GLU A 222 -13.98 2.64 8.85
CA GLU A 222 -12.74 3.33 9.23
C GLU A 222 -11.55 3.02 8.29
N ARG A 223 -11.67 2.05 7.38
CA ARG A 223 -10.67 1.79 6.35
C ARG A 223 -10.51 2.99 5.39
N ARG A 224 -11.58 3.76 5.21
CA ARG A 224 -11.64 4.97 4.38
C ARG A 224 -10.99 6.19 5.04
N ASP A 225 -10.80 6.15 6.35
CA ASP A 225 -10.19 7.23 7.11
C ASP A 225 -8.67 7.03 7.18
N PRO A 226 -7.86 7.93 6.58
CA PRO A 226 -6.40 7.79 6.58
C PRO A 226 -5.80 7.69 7.97
N ILE A 227 -6.35 8.39 8.97
CA ILE A 227 -5.80 8.40 10.32
C ILE A 227 -6.25 7.20 11.14
N ALA A 228 -7.53 6.82 11.05
CA ALA A 228 -8.03 5.62 11.74
C ALA A 228 -7.38 4.35 11.19
N SER A 229 -7.30 4.22 9.86
CA SER A 229 -6.63 3.09 9.21
C SER A 229 -5.12 3.05 9.47
N THR A 230 -4.46 4.20 9.67
CA THR A 230 -3.05 4.25 10.09
C THR A 230 -2.86 3.64 11.48
N ARG A 231 -3.74 3.92 12.45
CA ARG A 231 -3.69 3.29 13.79
C ARG A 231 -3.87 1.77 13.70
N ALA A 232 -4.76 1.32 12.82
CA ALA A 232 -4.98 -0.11 12.56
C ALA A 232 -3.76 -0.76 11.89
N ALA A 233 -3.16 -0.11 10.90
CA ALA A 233 -1.95 -0.58 10.22
C ALA A 233 -0.77 -0.70 11.19
N ALA A 234 -0.61 0.24 12.10
CA ALA A 234 0.42 0.16 13.14
C ALA A 234 0.25 -1.10 14.01
N ARG A 235 -0.97 -1.39 14.48
CA ARG A 235 -1.26 -2.64 15.23
C ARG A 235 -1.02 -3.90 14.41
N PHE A 236 -1.43 -3.92 13.14
CA PHE A 236 -1.20 -5.05 12.25
C PHE A 236 0.30 -5.31 12.03
N LEU A 237 1.09 -4.26 11.79
CA LEU A 237 2.53 -4.35 11.56
C LEU A 237 3.27 -4.75 12.84
N THR A 238 2.84 -4.27 14.02
CA THR A 238 3.35 -4.73 15.31
C THR A 238 3.16 -6.23 15.49
N ALA A 239 1.95 -6.72 15.23
CA ALA A 239 1.65 -8.16 15.33
C ALA A 239 2.46 -8.99 14.31
N SER A 240 2.61 -8.49 13.09
CA SER A 240 3.38 -9.13 12.03
C SER A 240 4.87 -9.20 12.39
N TYR A 241 5.44 -8.10 12.89
CA TYR A 241 6.83 -8.07 13.34
C TYR A 241 7.04 -8.99 14.54
N GLY A 242 6.15 -8.97 15.53
CA GLY A 242 6.22 -9.88 16.68
C GLY A 242 6.21 -11.36 16.30
N ARG A 243 5.50 -11.72 15.22
CA ARG A 243 5.45 -13.08 14.69
C ARG A 243 6.67 -13.47 13.85
N LEU A 244 7.20 -12.54 13.05
CA LEU A 244 8.20 -12.83 12.01
C LEU A 244 9.61 -12.36 12.37
N GLY A 245 9.77 -11.50 13.39
CA GLY A 245 11.04 -11.02 13.93
C GLY A 245 11.86 -10.12 12.99
N SER A 246 11.31 -9.74 11.84
CA SER A 246 12.05 -9.02 10.80
C SER A 246 11.14 -8.06 10.04
N TRP A 247 11.56 -6.80 9.84
CA TRP A 247 10.79 -5.82 9.08
C TRP A 247 10.61 -6.19 7.62
N PRO A 248 11.62 -6.68 6.88
CA PRO A 248 11.41 -7.16 5.51
C PRO A 248 10.31 -8.22 5.41
N LEU A 249 10.26 -9.16 6.34
CA LEU A 249 9.22 -10.18 6.39
C LEU A 249 7.87 -9.62 6.82
N ALA A 250 7.82 -8.72 7.80
CA ALA A 250 6.59 -8.09 8.26
C ALA A 250 5.96 -7.19 7.19
N ILE A 251 6.79 -6.46 6.43
CA ILE A 251 6.34 -5.66 5.29
C ILE A 251 5.80 -6.59 4.19
N THR A 252 6.53 -7.63 3.82
CA THR A 252 6.06 -8.61 2.82
C THR A 252 4.76 -9.28 3.27
N ALA A 253 4.60 -9.52 4.59
CA ALA A 253 3.39 -10.08 5.17
C ALA A 253 2.17 -9.16 5.08
N TYR A 254 2.37 -7.85 4.87
CA TYR A 254 1.26 -6.92 4.63
C TYR A 254 0.51 -7.30 3.34
N ASN A 255 1.25 -7.64 2.29
CA ASN A 255 0.71 -8.10 1.01
C ASN A 255 0.30 -9.59 1.03
N HIS A 256 1.22 -10.48 1.46
CA HIS A 256 1.04 -11.93 1.36
C HIS A 256 0.21 -12.55 2.50
N GLY A 257 0.06 -11.82 3.59
CA GLY A 257 -0.49 -12.30 4.84
C GLY A 257 0.55 -12.95 5.77
N PRO A 258 0.48 -12.65 7.10
CA PRO A 258 1.46 -13.13 8.07
C PRO A 258 1.58 -14.66 8.16
N ALA A 259 0.45 -15.37 7.97
CA ALA A 259 0.46 -16.84 7.99
C ALA A 259 1.17 -17.43 6.77
N GLY A 260 1.06 -16.80 5.59
CA GLY A 260 1.73 -17.24 4.37
C GLY A 260 3.25 -17.08 4.48
N VAL A 261 3.71 -15.91 4.93
CA VAL A 261 5.15 -15.66 5.13
C VAL A 261 5.72 -16.58 6.19
N ALA A 262 5.01 -16.80 7.31
CA ALA A 262 5.46 -17.74 8.35
C ALA A 262 5.62 -19.18 7.83
N ARG A 263 4.67 -19.67 6.99
CA ARG A 263 4.83 -20.98 6.31
C ARG A 263 6.06 -21.00 5.41
N GLY A 264 6.33 -19.91 4.70
CA GLY A 264 7.53 -19.81 3.86
C GLY A 264 8.82 -19.92 4.67
N VAL A 265 8.90 -19.24 5.81
CA VAL A 265 10.01 -19.35 6.75
C VAL A 265 10.15 -20.79 7.27
N GLU A 266 9.06 -21.43 7.69
CA GLU A 266 9.03 -22.78 8.19
C GLU A 266 9.50 -23.80 7.12
N GLN A 267 8.96 -23.72 5.91
CA GLN A 267 9.28 -24.66 4.81
C GLN A 267 10.71 -24.51 4.28
N THR A 268 11.23 -23.30 4.24
CA THR A 268 12.56 -23.03 3.70
C THR A 268 13.66 -23.03 4.76
N GLY A 269 13.32 -22.90 6.04
CA GLY A 269 14.27 -22.64 7.12
C GLY A 269 15.00 -21.30 6.99
N ARG A 270 14.48 -20.35 6.19
CA ARG A 270 15.12 -19.06 5.87
C ARG A 270 14.37 -17.92 6.51
N THR A 271 15.10 -16.98 7.10
CA THR A 271 14.55 -15.81 7.81
C THR A 271 14.90 -14.48 7.15
N ASP A 272 15.67 -14.50 6.05
CA ASP A 272 15.95 -13.33 5.24
C ASP A 272 15.04 -13.29 4.00
N ILE A 273 14.69 -12.08 3.57
CA ILE A 273 13.72 -11.87 2.48
C ILE A 273 14.24 -12.36 1.13
N SER A 274 15.51 -12.17 0.82
CA SER A 274 16.12 -12.60 -0.46
C SER A 274 16.05 -14.10 -0.63
N SER A 275 16.38 -14.84 0.42
CA SER A 275 16.27 -16.30 0.43
C SER A 275 14.81 -16.75 0.31
N LEU A 276 13.88 -16.07 0.99
CA LEU A 276 12.47 -16.41 0.89
C LEU A 276 11.94 -16.20 -0.53
N ILE A 277 12.29 -15.09 -1.17
CA ILE A 277 11.93 -14.79 -2.57
C ILE A 277 12.46 -15.88 -3.52
N ARG A 278 13.67 -16.38 -3.27
CA ARG A 278 14.35 -17.35 -4.13
C ARG A 278 13.83 -18.78 -3.96
N TYR A 279 13.53 -19.22 -2.75
CA TYR A 279 13.31 -20.62 -2.43
C TYR A 279 11.88 -20.99 -2.04
N TYR A 280 11.05 -20.01 -1.69
CA TYR A 280 9.65 -20.26 -1.37
C TYR A 280 8.77 -20.19 -2.61
N ASP A 281 7.93 -21.21 -2.80
CA ASP A 281 6.95 -21.28 -3.90
C ASP A 281 5.59 -21.80 -3.38
N GLY A 282 5.12 -21.21 -2.28
CA GLY A 282 3.83 -21.59 -1.68
C GLY A 282 2.63 -20.91 -2.35
N PRO A 283 1.41 -21.31 -1.99
CA PRO A 283 0.18 -20.77 -2.53
C PRO A 283 0.11 -19.24 -2.40
N GLY A 284 -0.16 -18.54 -3.52
CA GLY A 284 -0.27 -17.08 -3.56
C GLY A 284 1.07 -16.33 -3.50
N TRP A 285 2.21 -17.01 -3.40
CA TRP A 285 3.54 -16.41 -3.42
C TRP A 285 3.95 -16.07 -4.85
N GLY A 286 3.28 -15.05 -5.41
CA GLY A 286 3.47 -14.60 -6.78
C GLY A 286 4.37 -13.38 -6.91
N PHE A 287 4.30 -12.75 -8.09
CA PHE A 287 5.09 -11.57 -8.45
C PHE A 287 4.93 -10.43 -7.43
N SER A 288 3.71 -10.08 -7.02
CA SER A 288 3.46 -8.99 -6.06
C SER A 288 4.15 -9.26 -4.72
N SER A 289 3.99 -10.46 -4.13
CA SER A 289 4.61 -10.77 -2.84
C SER A 289 6.13 -10.78 -2.90
N ARG A 290 6.72 -11.25 -4.01
CA ARG A 290 8.17 -11.27 -4.24
C ARG A 290 8.77 -9.88 -4.43
N ASN A 291 7.96 -8.90 -4.83
CA ASN A 291 8.42 -7.54 -5.10
C ASN A 291 8.06 -6.53 -4.01
N PHE A 292 7.12 -6.84 -3.13
CA PHE A 292 6.51 -5.87 -2.22
C PHE A 292 7.53 -5.13 -1.33
N TYR A 293 8.55 -5.85 -0.84
CA TYR A 293 9.63 -5.22 -0.07
C TYR A 293 10.52 -4.32 -0.94
N ALA A 294 10.79 -4.70 -2.18
CA ALA A 294 11.54 -3.86 -3.12
C ALA A 294 10.75 -2.60 -3.52
N GLU A 295 9.42 -2.71 -3.70
CA GLU A 295 8.53 -1.57 -3.91
C GLU A 295 8.59 -0.59 -2.74
N PHE A 296 8.56 -1.09 -1.50
CA PHE A 296 8.70 -0.28 -0.30
C PHE A 296 10.05 0.44 -0.25
N LEU A 297 11.16 -0.25 -0.53
CA LEU A 297 12.49 0.36 -0.57
C LEU A 297 12.61 1.43 -1.67
N ALA A 298 11.99 1.19 -2.83
CA ALA A 298 11.91 2.18 -3.91
C ALA A 298 11.11 3.41 -3.47
N ALA A 299 9.97 3.23 -2.78
CA ALA A 299 9.18 4.33 -2.24
C ALA A 299 9.95 5.14 -1.18
N LEU A 300 10.73 4.49 -0.31
CA LEU A 300 11.61 5.18 0.65
C LEU A 300 12.73 5.99 -0.04
N GLU A 301 13.32 5.44 -1.11
CA GLU A 301 14.34 6.16 -1.89
C GLU A 301 13.75 7.40 -2.57
N ILE A 302 12.54 7.25 -3.11
CA ILE A 302 11.81 8.36 -3.73
C ILE A 302 11.46 9.43 -2.69
N ASP A 303 10.95 9.04 -1.52
CA ASP A 303 10.59 9.97 -0.44
C ASP A 303 11.80 10.84 -0.01
N LYS A 304 12.98 10.22 0.12
CA LYS A 304 14.22 10.92 0.46
C LYS A 304 14.69 11.91 -0.63
N ASN A 305 14.29 11.70 -1.89
CA ASN A 305 14.73 12.45 -3.04
C ASN A 305 13.56 13.05 -3.84
N ALA A 306 12.42 13.29 -3.20
CA ALA A 306 11.18 13.63 -3.88
C ALA A 306 11.26 14.88 -4.74
N ASP A 307 12.00 15.90 -4.30
CA ASP A 307 12.21 17.14 -5.06
C ASP A 307 12.93 16.89 -6.40
N THR A 308 13.77 15.86 -6.47
CA THR A 308 14.46 15.45 -7.71
C THR A 308 13.51 14.81 -8.71
N TYR A 309 12.56 14.01 -8.24
CA TYR A 309 11.64 13.26 -9.10
C TYR A 309 10.41 14.06 -9.51
N PHE A 310 9.87 14.89 -8.60
CA PHE A 310 8.58 15.54 -8.79
C PHE A 310 8.64 17.08 -8.72
N GLY A 311 9.83 17.65 -8.48
CA GLY A 311 10.00 19.08 -8.25
C GLY A 311 9.58 19.48 -6.83
N ARG A 312 9.83 20.74 -6.49
CA ARG A 312 9.49 21.29 -5.18
C ARG A 312 8.03 21.68 -5.12
N TRP A 313 7.34 21.20 -4.10
CA TRP A 313 5.97 21.60 -3.78
C TRP A 313 5.91 22.41 -2.49
N PRO A 314 4.99 23.37 -2.38
CA PRO A 314 4.71 24.03 -1.11
C PRO A 314 4.40 23.03 -0.02
N LYS A 315 4.74 23.38 1.22
CA LYS A 315 4.34 22.58 2.38
C LYS A 315 2.84 22.82 2.61
N GLU A 316 2.06 21.77 2.41
CA GLU A 316 0.63 21.75 2.73
C GLU A 316 0.42 20.98 4.03
N THR A 317 -0.55 21.39 4.84
CA THR A 317 -0.93 20.70 6.08
C THR A 317 -2.44 20.42 6.07
N LEU A 318 -2.85 19.43 6.84
CA LEU A 318 -4.28 19.21 7.10
C LEU A 318 -4.86 20.39 7.87
N PRO A 319 -6.14 20.72 7.66
CA PRO A 319 -6.84 21.69 8.50
C PRO A 319 -6.75 21.29 9.97
N PRO A 320 -6.60 22.24 10.92
CA PRO A 320 -6.61 21.93 12.33
C PRO A 320 -7.98 21.41 12.76
N THR A 321 -8.00 20.19 13.29
CA THR A 321 -9.21 19.53 13.78
C THR A 321 -9.02 19.02 15.21
N ARG A 322 -10.14 18.78 15.89
CA ARG A 322 -10.17 18.03 17.16
C ARG A 322 -11.18 16.90 17.07
N THR A 323 -10.92 15.82 17.79
CA THR A 323 -11.84 14.70 17.90
C THR A 323 -12.70 14.86 19.14
N VAL A 324 -14.03 14.78 18.96
CA VAL A 324 -15.02 14.76 20.02
C VAL A 324 -15.65 13.37 20.06
N MET A 325 -15.56 12.71 21.23
CA MET A 325 -16.23 11.42 21.42
C MET A 325 -17.72 11.62 21.63
N LEU A 326 -18.53 10.97 20.80
CA LEU A 326 -19.99 11.03 20.94
C LEU A 326 -20.46 10.03 21.98
N ASP A 327 -21.13 10.51 23.02
CA ASP A 327 -21.72 9.68 24.10
C ASP A 327 -23.10 9.08 23.71
N ARG A 328 -23.71 9.58 22.63
CA ARG A 328 -25.00 9.17 22.09
C ARG A 328 -25.05 9.27 20.57
N PRO A 329 -26.02 8.62 19.90
CA PRO A 329 -26.22 8.81 18.47
C PRO A 329 -26.62 10.27 18.16
N VAL A 330 -26.09 10.81 17.08
CA VAL A 330 -26.32 12.22 16.65
C VAL A 330 -26.57 12.24 15.14
N ASP A 331 -27.61 12.91 14.69
CA ASP A 331 -27.80 13.12 13.26
C ASP A 331 -26.74 14.08 12.70
N ILE A 332 -26.35 13.86 11.44
CA ILE A 332 -25.24 14.58 10.85
C ILE A 332 -25.53 16.09 10.66
N PHE A 333 -26.81 16.48 10.50
CA PHE A 333 -27.17 17.88 10.31
C PHE A 333 -27.00 18.64 11.63
N SER A 334 -27.48 18.07 12.76
CA SER A 334 -27.25 18.61 14.09
C SER A 334 -25.76 18.67 14.43
N ALA A 335 -25.00 17.61 14.13
CA ALA A 335 -23.57 17.57 14.36
C ALA A 335 -22.83 18.67 13.55
N ALA A 336 -23.18 18.87 12.28
CA ALA A 336 -22.60 19.88 11.42
C ALA A 336 -22.91 21.30 11.93
N GLN A 337 -24.17 21.57 12.32
CA GLN A 337 -24.58 22.84 12.91
C GLN A 337 -23.80 23.15 14.21
N ILE A 338 -23.66 22.15 15.08
CA ILE A 338 -22.89 22.27 16.34
C ILE A 338 -21.41 22.54 16.04
N ALA A 339 -20.85 21.87 15.05
CA ALA A 339 -19.45 22.01 14.62
C ALA A 339 -19.20 23.31 13.82
N ARG A 340 -20.24 24.07 13.47
CA ARG A 340 -20.18 25.31 12.67
C ARG A 340 -19.57 25.10 11.27
N ILE A 341 -19.91 23.99 10.66
CA ILE A 341 -19.51 23.62 9.29
C ILE A 341 -20.73 23.05 8.57
N ASP A 342 -20.72 23.03 7.24
CA ASP A 342 -21.77 22.34 6.51
C ASP A 342 -21.63 20.81 6.59
N ARG A 343 -22.69 20.10 6.22
CA ARG A 343 -22.74 18.64 6.28
C ARG A 343 -21.63 17.98 5.46
N MET A 344 -21.36 18.49 4.25
CA MET A 344 -20.35 17.89 3.37
C MET A 344 -18.94 18.10 3.93
N GLY A 345 -18.66 19.31 4.42
CA GLY A 345 -17.40 19.60 5.10
C GLY A 345 -17.21 18.72 6.36
N LEU A 346 -18.28 18.43 7.10
CA LEU A 346 -18.20 17.49 8.23
C LEU A 346 -17.92 16.05 7.76
N ALA A 347 -18.56 15.62 6.66
CA ALA A 347 -18.29 14.31 6.05
C ALA A 347 -16.86 14.21 5.52
N ASP A 348 -16.32 15.25 4.89
CA ASP A 348 -14.94 15.30 4.41
C ASP A 348 -13.91 15.17 5.55
N LEU A 349 -14.22 15.74 6.71
CA LEU A 349 -13.41 15.56 7.92
C LEU A 349 -13.55 14.15 8.50
N ASN A 350 -14.60 13.41 8.17
CA ASN A 350 -14.95 12.09 8.72
C ASN A 350 -15.24 11.08 7.61
N PRO A 351 -14.25 10.76 6.76
CA PRO A 351 -14.46 9.90 5.58
C PRO A 351 -14.85 8.45 5.92
N ALA A 352 -14.78 8.06 7.19
CA ALA A 352 -15.29 6.78 7.67
C ALA A 352 -16.82 6.72 7.71
N LEU A 353 -17.52 7.85 7.75
CA LEU A 353 -18.99 7.87 7.74
C LEU A 353 -19.50 7.47 6.36
N MET A 354 -20.36 6.45 6.36
CA MET A 354 -20.89 5.88 5.13
C MET A 354 -22.14 6.66 4.66
N GLU A 355 -22.56 6.40 3.43
CA GLU A 355 -23.66 7.13 2.79
C GLU A 355 -24.95 7.16 3.63
N PRO A 356 -25.40 6.10 4.32
CA PRO A 356 -26.58 6.18 5.18
C PRO A 356 -26.48 7.26 6.25
N VAL A 357 -25.28 7.43 6.83
CA VAL A 357 -25.02 8.46 7.85
C VAL A 357 -24.89 9.84 7.19
N VAL A 358 -24.11 9.93 6.10
CA VAL A 358 -23.88 11.20 5.39
C VAL A 358 -25.17 11.77 4.81
N SER A 359 -26.10 10.93 4.36
CA SER A 359 -27.42 11.38 3.89
C SER A 359 -28.40 11.72 5.03
N GLY A 360 -28.08 11.36 6.27
CA GLY A 360 -28.96 11.56 7.43
C GLY A 360 -30.02 10.47 7.61
N ARG A 361 -29.95 9.35 6.85
CA ARG A 361 -30.86 8.20 7.03
C ARG A 361 -30.61 7.44 8.34
N THR A 362 -29.36 7.37 8.77
CA THR A 362 -28.94 6.83 10.05
C THR A 362 -28.11 7.86 10.81
N PRO A 363 -28.20 7.90 12.15
CA PRO A 363 -27.38 8.81 12.94
C PRO A 363 -25.91 8.36 13.00
N ILE A 364 -25.00 9.28 13.25
CA ILE A 364 -23.62 8.98 13.64
C ILE A 364 -23.70 8.18 14.96
N PRO A 365 -23.08 7.01 15.06
CA PRO A 365 -23.27 6.15 16.23
C PRO A 365 -22.58 6.70 17.49
N ALA A 366 -23.12 6.33 18.66
CA ALA A 366 -22.41 6.55 19.93
C ALA A 366 -21.05 5.87 19.93
N GLY A 367 -20.06 6.45 20.60
CA GLY A 367 -18.69 5.97 20.64
C GLY A 367 -17.86 6.34 19.41
N TYR A 368 -18.44 6.99 18.39
CA TYR A 368 -17.68 7.49 17.25
C TYR A 368 -16.88 8.74 17.65
N GLY A 369 -15.58 8.74 17.27
CA GLY A 369 -14.70 9.90 17.43
C GLY A 369 -14.89 10.88 16.29
N LEU A 370 -15.85 11.82 16.43
CA LEU A 370 -16.17 12.80 15.41
C LEU A 370 -15.08 13.87 15.31
N ARG A 371 -14.44 14.01 14.15
CA ARG A 371 -13.54 15.13 13.87
C ARG A 371 -14.33 16.35 13.48
N VAL A 372 -14.03 17.46 14.12
CA VAL A 372 -14.62 18.76 13.88
C VAL A 372 -13.53 19.81 13.71
N PRO A 373 -13.78 20.97 13.07
CA PRO A 373 -12.84 22.09 13.06
C PRO A 373 -12.41 22.45 14.49
N ALA A 374 -11.17 22.85 14.68
CA ALA A 374 -10.63 23.12 16.00
C ALA A 374 -11.41 24.18 16.78
N ASP A 375 -11.88 25.22 16.08
CA ASP A 375 -12.73 26.30 16.61
C ASP A 375 -14.18 25.86 16.88
N GLY A 376 -14.67 24.83 16.17
CA GLY A 376 -15.98 24.21 16.39
C GLY A 376 -16.02 23.23 17.57
N ALA A 377 -14.87 22.77 18.05
CA ALA A 377 -14.77 21.77 19.12
C ALA A 377 -15.08 22.36 20.50
N ASP A 378 -14.73 23.62 20.74
CA ASP A 378 -14.93 24.26 22.04
C ASP A 378 -16.41 24.35 22.36
N GLY A 379 -16.81 23.77 23.51
CA GLY A 379 -18.22 23.70 23.92
C GLY A 379 -19.12 22.78 23.08
N PHE A 380 -18.55 21.95 22.20
CA PHE A 380 -19.32 21.00 21.36
C PHE A 380 -20.21 20.10 22.23
N ALA A 381 -19.67 19.48 23.27
CA ALA A 381 -20.44 18.61 24.17
C ALA A 381 -21.60 19.37 24.86
N SER A 382 -21.34 20.61 25.32
CA SER A 382 -22.38 21.44 25.96
C SER A 382 -23.49 21.84 24.98
N ARG A 383 -23.15 22.17 23.73
CA ARG A 383 -24.16 22.45 22.69
C ARG A 383 -24.90 21.17 22.28
N LEU A 384 -24.19 20.02 22.20
CA LEU A 384 -24.81 18.74 21.91
C LEU A 384 -25.86 18.35 22.96
N ALA A 385 -25.59 18.61 24.24
CA ALA A 385 -26.55 18.33 25.33
C ALA A 385 -27.87 19.10 25.20
N GLN A 386 -27.90 20.23 24.46
CA GLN A 386 -29.10 21.06 24.23
C GLN A 386 -29.92 20.57 23.02
N VAL A 387 -29.38 19.67 22.21
CA VAL A 387 -30.07 19.12 21.03
C VAL A 387 -30.80 17.84 21.44
N ALA A 388 -32.04 17.69 20.97
CA ALA A 388 -32.81 16.44 21.20
C ALA A 388 -32.04 15.22 20.65
N PRO A 389 -32.10 14.04 21.32
CA PRO A 389 -31.53 12.80 20.76
C PRO A 389 -32.13 12.51 19.38
N ALA A 390 -31.30 12.02 18.45
CA ALA A 390 -31.80 11.53 17.17
C ALA A 390 -32.82 10.41 17.41
N ALA A 391 -33.97 10.48 16.77
CA ALA A 391 -34.93 9.38 16.78
C ALA A 391 -34.26 8.14 16.19
N ARG A 392 -34.51 6.95 16.81
CA ARG A 392 -34.01 5.65 16.34
C ARG A 392 -34.69 5.23 15.05
#